data_b18997bddf15dde73677b56008bd4afc
#
_entry.id   b18997bddf15dde73677b56008bd4afc
#
_cell.length_a   1.000
_cell.length_b   1.000
_cell.length_c   1.000
_cell.angle_alpha   90.00
_cell.angle_beta   90.00
_cell.angle_gamma   90.00
#
_symmetry.space_group_name_H-M   'P 1'
#
loop_
_entity.id
_entity.type
_entity.pdbx_description
1 polymer ?
#
loop_
_entity_poly.entity_id
_entity_poly.type
_entity_poly.pdbx_seq_one_letter_code
_entity_poly.pdbx_strand_id
1 'polypeptide(L)'
;MIYLTILMAERVGLIIILAFLLVSVPLFRRLLFNQTISAKIQLTILFSIFAIMANMTGIEIDANNQLHNKIILTAISTNDSIVNARILGVSVAGIIGGPWVGSLVGLVAGVHRIIQGAPLQGWFYVPSSVLIGALSGFLYHDRKSYFKVMTPWHGFIV
;
A
#
# COMPACT_ATOMS: atom_id res chain seq x y z
N MET A 1 20.96 -14.48 1.94
CA MET A 1 20.78 -13.18 1.28
C MET A 1 20.10 -13.32 -0.08
N ILE A 2 20.66 -14.02 -1.07
CA ILE A 2 20.10 -14.17 -2.42
C ILE A 2 18.66 -14.72 -2.41
N TYR A 3 18.40 -15.75 -1.59
CA TYR A 3 17.07 -16.36 -1.47
C TYR A 3 16.00 -15.35 -0.98
N LEU A 4 16.32 -14.53 0.02
CA LEU A 4 15.42 -13.47 0.49
C LEU A 4 15.14 -12.44 -0.61
N THR A 5 16.16 -12.05 -1.37
CA THR A 5 16.01 -11.08 -2.48
C THR A 5 15.08 -11.63 -3.55
N ILE A 6 15.19 -12.92 -3.90
CA ILE A 6 14.31 -13.56 -4.89
C ILE A 6 12.86 -13.59 -4.39
N LEU A 7 12.64 -13.99 -3.12
CA LEU A 7 11.29 -13.99 -2.52
C LEU A 7 10.69 -12.59 -2.47
N MET A 8 11.48 -11.58 -2.15
CA MET A 8 11.01 -10.19 -2.16
C MET A 8 10.68 -9.71 -3.57
N ALA A 9 11.51 -10.05 -4.56
CA ALA A 9 11.26 -9.70 -5.95
C ALA A 9 9.95 -10.34 -6.47
N GLU A 10 9.68 -11.60 -6.10
CA GLU A 10 8.42 -12.28 -6.40
C GLU A 10 7.22 -11.52 -5.83
N ARG A 11 7.27 -11.11 -4.56
CA ARG A 11 6.18 -10.36 -3.91
C ARG A 11 5.97 -8.99 -4.51
N VAL A 12 7.04 -8.27 -4.81
CA VAL A 12 6.98 -6.97 -5.50
C VAL A 12 6.41 -7.16 -6.91
N GLY A 13 6.82 -8.20 -7.63
CA GLY A 13 6.29 -8.54 -8.95
C GLY A 13 4.78 -8.79 -8.93
N LEU A 14 4.28 -9.54 -7.96
CA LEU A 14 2.85 -9.77 -7.77
C LEU A 14 2.08 -8.45 -7.53
N ILE A 15 2.63 -7.55 -6.71
CA ILE A 15 2.02 -6.25 -6.44
C ILE A 15 1.99 -5.38 -7.70
N ILE A 16 3.06 -5.39 -8.49
CA ILE A 16 3.11 -4.65 -9.77
C ILE A 16 2.07 -5.20 -10.75
N ILE A 17 1.97 -6.52 -10.90
CA ILE A 17 0.97 -7.16 -11.77
C ILE A 17 -0.44 -6.79 -11.31
N LEU A 18 -0.68 -6.87 -10.00
CA LEU A 18 -1.98 -6.54 -9.42
C LEU A 18 -2.32 -5.05 -9.61
N ALA A 19 -1.35 -4.16 -9.44
CA ALA A 19 -1.52 -2.72 -9.71
C ALA A 19 -1.81 -2.46 -11.19
N PHE A 20 -1.13 -3.16 -12.10
CA PHE A 20 -1.38 -3.05 -13.53
C PHE A 20 -2.79 -3.54 -13.91
N LEU A 21 -3.20 -4.69 -13.40
CA LEU A 21 -4.57 -5.21 -13.58
C LEU A 21 -5.61 -4.21 -13.05
N LEU A 22 -5.35 -3.62 -11.89
CA LEU A 22 -6.23 -2.66 -11.27
C LEU A 22 -6.41 -1.40 -12.14
N VAL A 23 -5.31 -0.86 -12.68
CA VAL A 23 -5.34 0.32 -13.57
C VAL A 23 -6.04 -0.02 -14.91
N SER A 24 -6.01 -1.28 -15.33
CA SER A 24 -6.70 -1.74 -16.55
C SER A 24 -8.23 -1.76 -16.39
N VAL A 25 -8.75 -1.76 -15.16
CA VAL A 25 -10.20 -1.71 -14.90
C VAL A 25 -10.74 -0.30 -15.10
N PRO A 26 -11.72 -0.09 -16.00
CA PRO A 26 -12.27 1.26 -16.29
C PRO A 26 -12.85 1.96 -15.06
N LEU A 27 -13.43 1.20 -14.12
CA LEU A 27 -13.95 1.71 -12.86
C LEU A 27 -12.84 2.39 -12.05
N PHE A 28 -11.68 1.73 -11.91
CA PHE A 28 -10.55 2.27 -11.17
C PHE A 28 -10.00 3.54 -11.81
N ARG A 29 -9.85 3.55 -13.14
CA ARG A 29 -9.44 4.75 -13.87
C ARG A 29 -10.38 5.92 -13.62
N ARG A 30 -11.69 5.68 -13.59
CA ARG A 30 -12.69 6.71 -13.25
C ARG A 30 -12.50 7.23 -11.82
N LEU A 31 -12.19 6.38 -10.86
CA LEU A 31 -11.92 6.76 -9.47
C LEU A 31 -10.65 7.60 -9.32
N LEU A 32 -9.61 7.32 -10.11
CA LEU A 32 -8.35 8.07 -10.10
C LEU A 32 -8.53 9.55 -10.51
N PHE A 33 -9.42 9.80 -11.46
CA PHE A 33 -9.65 11.15 -11.98
C PHE A 33 -10.80 11.88 -11.29
N ASN A 34 -11.65 11.16 -10.58
CA ASN A 34 -12.80 11.73 -9.90
C ASN A 34 -12.43 12.15 -8.47
N GLN A 35 -12.62 13.43 -8.16
CA GLN A 35 -12.25 14.02 -6.86
C GLN A 35 -13.42 14.04 -5.86
N THR A 36 -14.51 13.34 -6.14
CA THR A 36 -15.66 13.28 -5.24
C THR A 36 -15.36 12.53 -3.96
N ILE A 37 -16.06 12.87 -2.88
CA ILE A 37 -15.92 12.19 -1.58
C ILE A 37 -16.21 10.68 -1.73
N SER A 38 -17.21 10.33 -2.53
CA SER A 38 -17.54 8.94 -2.83
C SER A 38 -16.38 8.19 -3.49
N ALA A 39 -15.68 8.82 -4.45
CA ALA A 39 -14.50 8.23 -5.07
C ALA A 39 -13.37 8.01 -4.07
N LYS A 40 -13.14 8.96 -3.15
CA LYS A 40 -12.13 8.81 -2.10
C LYS A 40 -12.44 7.66 -1.14
N ILE A 41 -13.72 7.48 -0.76
CA ILE A 41 -14.14 6.35 0.06
C ILE A 41 -13.88 5.03 -0.66
N GLN A 42 -14.26 4.91 -1.93
CA GLN A 42 -14.04 3.72 -2.73
C GLN A 42 -12.54 3.41 -2.90
N LEU A 43 -11.70 4.43 -3.14
CA LEU A 43 -10.24 4.28 -3.16
C LEU A 43 -9.70 3.81 -1.81
N THR A 44 -10.20 4.36 -0.71
CA THR A 44 -9.79 3.94 0.64
C THR A 44 -10.10 2.46 0.87
N ILE A 45 -11.31 2.01 0.54
CA ILE A 45 -11.70 0.60 0.68
C ILE A 45 -10.80 -0.29 -0.16
N LEU A 46 -10.60 0.07 -1.43
CA LEU A 46 -9.80 -0.70 -2.36
C LEU A 46 -8.36 -0.85 -1.90
N PHE A 47 -7.70 0.26 -1.57
CA PHE A 47 -6.32 0.24 -1.09
C PHE A 47 -6.16 -0.38 0.30
N SER A 48 -7.20 -0.33 1.14
CA SER A 48 -7.19 -1.05 2.42
C SER A 48 -7.17 -2.56 2.23
N ILE A 49 -7.95 -3.08 1.28
CA ILE A 49 -7.91 -4.51 0.91
C ILE A 49 -6.51 -4.88 0.43
N PHE A 50 -5.92 -4.06 -0.43
CA PHE A 50 -4.54 -4.25 -0.90
C PHE A 50 -3.51 -4.26 0.22
N ALA A 51 -3.61 -3.33 1.16
CA ALA A 51 -2.69 -3.23 2.28
C ALA A 51 -2.83 -4.43 3.23
N ILE A 52 -4.05 -4.95 3.43
CA ILE A 52 -4.31 -6.19 4.18
C ILE A 52 -3.67 -7.38 3.46
N MET A 53 -3.89 -7.53 2.16
CA MET A 53 -3.27 -8.60 1.37
C MET A 53 -1.74 -8.52 1.45
N ALA A 54 -1.16 -7.33 1.35
CA ALA A 54 0.27 -7.13 1.48
C ALA A 54 0.80 -7.50 2.89
N ASN A 55 0.02 -7.27 3.95
CA ASN A 55 0.35 -7.74 5.29
C ASN A 55 0.35 -9.28 5.37
N MET A 56 -0.63 -9.92 4.73
CA MET A 56 -0.79 -11.39 4.77
C MET A 56 0.25 -12.12 3.92
N THR A 57 0.80 -11.47 2.89
CA THR A 57 1.79 -12.06 1.98
C THR A 57 3.23 -11.72 2.36
N GLY A 58 3.50 -11.25 3.56
CA GLY A 58 4.84 -10.97 4.06
C GLY A 58 5.68 -12.24 4.29
N ILE A 59 6.98 -12.06 4.48
CA ILE A 59 7.91 -13.12 4.84
C ILE A 59 8.24 -12.96 6.32
N GLU A 60 8.03 -14.01 7.09
CA GLU A 60 8.35 -14.08 8.51
C GLU A 60 9.82 -14.45 8.70
N ILE A 61 10.51 -13.70 9.53
CA ILE A 61 11.91 -13.93 9.91
C ILE A 61 11.92 -14.22 11.41
N ASP A 62 12.29 -15.44 11.76
CA ASP A 62 12.42 -15.88 13.15
C ASP A 62 13.64 -15.22 13.83
N ALA A 63 13.66 -15.25 15.17
CA ALA A 63 14.77 -14.79 16.00
C ALA A 63 16.12 -15.45 15.66
N ASN A 64 16.10 -16.64 15.07
CA ASN A 64 17.28 -17.37 14.55
C ASN A 64 17.67 -17.00 13.11
N ASN A 65 17.11 -15.92 12.52
CA ASN A 65 17.28 -15.53 11.13
C ASN A 65 16.83 -16.59 10.11
N GLN A 66 15.94 -17.51 10.51
CA GLN A 66 15.33 -18.46 9.58
C GLN A 66 14.13 -17.82 8.89
N LEU A 67 14.02 -18.04 7.57
CA LEU A 67 12.97 -17.52 6.74
C LEU A 67 11.82 -18.51 6.68
N HIS A 68 10.65 -18.12 7.18
CA HIS A 68 9.43 -18.90 7.07
C HIS A 68 8.55 -18.32 5.95
N ASN A 69 8.56 -19.00 4.82
CA ASN A 69 7.72 -18.63 3.68
C ASN A 69 6.36 -19.32 3.81
N LYS A 70 5.44 -18.68 4.53
CA LYS A 70 4.04 -19.08 4.58
C LYS A 70 3.28 -18.35 3.47
N ILE A 71 2.38 -19.05 2.78
CA ILE A 71 1.57 -18.47 1.70
C ILE A 71 0.67 -17.35 2.24
N ILE A 72 0.12 -17.54 3.44
CA ILE A 72 -0.73 -16.57 4.12
C ILE A 72 -0.32 -16.49 5.59
N LEU A 73 0.07 -15.31 6.05
CA LEU A 73 0.40 -15.02 7.44
C LEU A 73 -0.85 -14.56 8.18
N THR A 74 -1.49 -15.46 8.91
CA THR A 74 -2.67 -15.14 9.75
C THR A 74 -2.30 -14.77 11.17
N ALA A 75 -1.22 -15.35 11.69
CA ALA A 75 -0.71 -15.08 13.02
C ALA A 75 0.83 -15.07 13.02
N ILE A 76 1.42 -14.22 13.84
CA ILE A 76 2.86 -14.00 13.92
C ILE A 76 3.26 -14.08 15.38
N SER A 77 4.40 -14.74 15.64
CA SER A 77 4.97 -14.77 16.96
C SER A 77 5.49 -13.40 17.40
N THR A 78 5.44 -13.11 18.70
CA THR A 78 5.85 -11.80 19.26
C THR A 78 7.32 -11.46 19.03
N ASN A 79 8.16 -12.46 18.76
CA ASN A 79 9.61 -12.30 18.56
C ASN A 79 10.01 -12.28 17.08
N ASP A 80 9.08 -12.48 16.17
CA ASP A 80 9.37 -12.59 14.74
C ASP A 80 9.18 -11.26 14.02
N SER A 81 10.06 -11.01 13.07
CA SER A 81 9.99 -9.85 12.19
C SER A 81 9.32 -10.21 10.86
N ILE A 82 8.59 -9.24 10.28
CA ILE A 82 8.02 -9.44 8.95
C ILE A 82 8.55 -8.41 7.99
N VAL A 83 8.96 -8.90 6.84
CA VAL A 83 9.24 -8.07 5.67
C VAL A 83 8.04 -8.16 4.72
N ASN A 84 7.38 -7.04 4.49
CA ASN A 84 6.21 -6.96 3.62
C ASN A 84 6.19 -5.67 2.80
N ALA A 85 5.39 -5.68 1.74
CA ALA A 85 5.23 -4.54 0.83
C ALA A 85 4.09 -3.58 1.24
N ARG A 86 3.57 -3.68 2.49
CA ARG A 86 2.49 -2.84 3.00
C ARG A 86 2.73 -1.35 2.80
N ILE A 87 3.95 -0.89 3.10
CA ILE A 87 4.32 0.52 2.99
C ILE A 87 4.13 1.04 1.57
N LEU A 88 4.45 0.22 0.55
CA LEU A 88 4.20 0.58 -0.84
C LEU A 88 2.71 0.81 -1.10
N GLY A 89 1.85 -0.09 -0.65
CA GLY A 89 0.40 0.05 -0.81
C GLY A 89 -0.14 1.32 -0.16
N VAL A 90 0.29 1.61 1.07
CA VAL A 90 -0.12 2.81 1.82
C VAL A 90 0.40 4.09 1.14
N SER A 91 1.65 4.09 0.68
CA SER A 91 2.25 5.25 -0.01
C SER A 91 1.55 5.53 -1.34
N VAL A 92 1.30 4.50 -2.14
CA VAL A 92 0.57 4.64 -3.41
C VAL A 92 -0.85 5.15 -3.17
N ALA A 93 -1.55 4.66 -2.14
CA ALA A 93 -2.86 5.16 -1.75
C ALA A 93 -2.83 6.67 -1.42
N GLY A 94 -1.79 7.12 -0.69
CA GLY A 94 -1.58 8.53 -0.39
C GLY A 94 -1.33 9.37 -1.64
N ILE A 95 -0.40 8.94 -2.50
CA ILE A 95 -0.05 9.65 -3.74
C ILE A 95 -1.26 9.76 -4.69
N ILE A 96 -2.13 8.77 -4.72
CA ILE A 96 -3.29 8.73 -5.62
C ILE A 96 -4.49 9.44 -5.03
N GLY A 97 -4.83 9.14 -3.78
CA GLY A 97 -6.07 9.60 -3.14
C GLY A 97 -5.91 10.82 -2.25
N GLY A 98 -4.67 11.25 -2.00
CA GLY A 98 -4.34 12.36 -1.11
C GLY A 98 -4.13 11.94 0.35
N PRO A 99 -3.78 12.92 1.23
CA PRO A 99 -3.37 12.62 2.61
C PRO A 99 -4.47 11.92 3.43
N TRP A 100 -5.74 12.24 3.20
CA TRP A 100 -6.86 11.58 3.88
C TRP A 100 -6.97 10.11 3.54
N VAL A 101 -6.92 9.77 2.25
CA VAL A 101 -6.99 8.37 1.79
C VAL A 101 -5.77 7.60 2.29
N GLY A 102 -4.56 8.15 2.14
CA GLY A 102 -3.34 7.53 2.62
C GLY A 102 -3.33 7.27 4.12
N SER A 103 -3.77 8.25 4.92
CA SER A 103 -3.87 8.11 6.38
C SER A 103 -4.87 7.03 6.79
N LEU A 104 -6.05 6.99 6.19
CA LEU A 104 -7.06 5.99 6.48
C LEU A 104 -6.60 4.57 6.09
N VAL A 105 -6.00 4.42 4.92
CA VAL A 105 -5.42 3.13 4.50
C VAL A 105 -4.29 2.72 5.43
N GLY A 106 -3.43 3.66 5.85
CA GLY A 106 -2.38 3.44 6.82
C GLY A 106 -2.90 2.99 8.18
N LEU A 107 -4.01 3.58 8.64
CA LEU A 107 -4.69 3.19 9.87
C LEU A 107 -5.23 1.76 9.78
N VAL A 108 -5.95 1.43 8.72
CA VAL A 108 -6.49 0.06 8.51
C VAL A 108 -5.35 -0.96 8.43
N ALA A 109 -4.29 -0.66 7.69
CA ALA A 109 -3.13 -1.54 7.54
C ALA A 109 -2.38 -1.74 8.87
N GLY A 110 -2.24 -0.67 9.67
CA GLY A 110 -1.61 -0.70 10.98
C GLY A 110 -2.42 -1.50 11.99
N VAL A 111 -3.74 -1.28 12.06
CA VAL A 111 -4.66 -2.03 12.94
C VAL A 111 -4.67 -3.52 12.57
N HIS A 112 -4.76 -3.83 11.29
CA HIS A 112 -4.68 -5.23 10.83
C HIS A 112 -3.37 -5.89 11.28
N ARG A 113 -2.27 -5.16 11.31
CA ARG A 113 -0.98 -5.67 11.78
C ARG A 113 -1.00 -6.01 13.28
N ILE A 114 -1.68 -5.19 14.10
CA ILE A 114 -1.85 -5.50 15.54
C ILE A 114 -2.65 -6.79 15.70
N ILE A 115 -3.72 -6.96 14.94
CA ILE A 115 -4.58 -8.16 14.98
C ILE A 115 -3.79 -9.42 14.60
N GLN A 116 -2.81 -9.32 13.70
CA GLN A 116 -1.96 -10.44 13.30
C GLN A 116 -1.03 -10.96 14.41
N GLY A 117 -0.93 -10.32 15.57
CA GLY A 117 -0.27 -10.88 16.73
C GLY A 117 1.05 -10.21 17.15
N ALA A 118 1.24 -8.93 16.88
CA ALA A 118 2.37 -8.15 17.40
C ALA A 118 1.92 -7.10 18.43
N PRO A 119 1.30 -7.48 19.58
CA PRO A 119 0.66 -6.52 20.47
C PRO A 119 1.64 -5.55 21.16
N LEU A 120 2.84 -5.97 21.51
CA LEU A 120 3.83 -5.14 22.21
C LEU A 120 4.58 -4.18 21.28
N GLN A 121 4.90 -4.59 20.07
CA GLN A 121 5.56 -3.76 19.05
C GLN A 121 4.55 -3.22 18.01
N GLY A 122 3.35 -3.80 17.99
CA GLY A 122 2.31 -3.55 17.00
C GLY A 122 1.77 -2.13 17.03
N TRP A 123 1.73 -1.50 18.18
CA TRP A 123 1.19 -0.15 18.30
C TRP A 123 1.99 0.90 17.50
N PHE A 124 3.30 0.71 17.32
CA PHE A 124 4.13 1.55 16.44
C PHE A 124 3.74 1.47 14.96
N TYR A 125 3.18 0.36 14.52
CA TYR A 125 2.80 0.18 13.12
C TYR A 125 1.62 1.07 12.71
N VAL A 126 0.74 1.43 13.64
CA VAL A 126 -0.38 2.33 13.35
C VAL A 126 0.12 3.74 13.06
N PRO A 127 0.80 4.44 13.99
CA PRO A 127 1.24 5.80 13.74
C PRO A 127 2.25 5.88 12.58
N SER A 128 3.15 4.92 12.42
CA SER A 128 4.10 4.91 11.30
C SER A 128 3.39 4.77 9.94
N SER A 129 2.41 3.88 9.84
CA SER A 129 1.64 3.70 8.59
C SER A 129 0.77 4.91 8.28
N VAL A 130 0.14 5.51 9.29
CA VAL A 130 -0.66 6.73 9.13
C VAL A 130 0.24 7.89 8.69
N LEU A 131 1.41 8.06 9.30
CA LEU A 131 2.37 9.11 8.93
C LEU A 131 2.86 8.92 7.49
N ILE A 132 3.23 7.71 7.10
CA ILE A 132 3.67 7.42 5.72
C ILE A 132 2.54 7.72 4.73
N GLY A 133 1.31 7.31 5.04
CA GLY A 133 0.14 7.59 4.21
C GLY A 133 -0.15 9.08 4.10
N ALA A 134 -0.05 9.84 5.18
CA ALA A 134 -0.21 11.29 5.21
C ALA A 134 0.89 11.98 4.39
N LEU A 135 2.17 11.68 4.68
CA LEU A 135 3.32 12.28 4.01
C LEU A 135 3.32 12.01 2.51
N SER A 136 3.07 10.77 2.10
CA SER A 136 2.94 10.43 0.68
C SER A 136 1.77 11.16 0.02
N GLY A 137 0.71 11.43 0.79
CA GLY A 137 -0.46 12.18 0.32
C GLY A 137 -0.17 13.66 0.07
N PHE A 138 0.84 14.26 0.71
CA PHE A 138 1.25 15.64 0.38
C PHE A 138 1.83 15.73 -1.05
N LEU A 139 2.44 14.67 -1.55
CA LEU A 139 2.90 14.60 -2.95
C LEU A 139 1.74 14.66 -3.96
N TYR A 140 0.52 14.34 -3.51
CA TYR A 140 -0.69 14.50 -4.33
C TYR A 140 -0.98 15.96 -4.70
N HIS A 141 -0.64 16.91 -3.86
CA HIS A 141 -0.89 18.33 -4.10
C HIS A 141 -0.04 18.87 -5.27
N ASP A 142 1.22 18.49 -5.32
CA ASP A 142 2.12 18.85 -6.41
C ASP A 142 1.68 18.23 -7.75
N ARG A 143 1.13 17.03 -7.71
CA ARG A 143 0.65 16.33 -8.90
C ARG A 143 -0.44 17.11 -9.66
N LYS A 144 -1.33 17.80 -8.95
CA LYS A 144 -2.35 18.67 -9.60
C LYS A 144 -1.70 19.79 -10.40
N SER A 145 -0.58 20.32 -9.96
CA SER A 145 0.15 21.37 -10.67
C SER A 145 0.83 20.82 -11.93
N TYR A 146 1.45 19.64 -11.85
CA TYR A 146 2.12 19.01 -12.99
C TYR A 146 1.14 18.56 -14.08
N PHE A 147 0.01 17.98 -13.72
CA PHE A 147 -1.00 17.59 -14.72
C PHE A 147 -1.70 18.77 -15.40
N LYS A 148 -1.81 19.91 -14.71
CA LYS A 148 -2.35 21.13 -15.30
C LYS A 148 -1.41 21.72 -16.37
N VAL A 149 -0.11 21.48 -16.24
CA VAL A 149 0.92 21.91 -17.21
C VAL A 149 1.02 20.95 -18.40
N MET A 150 0.64 19.67 -18.24
CA MET A 150 0.72 18.68 -19.33
C MET A 150 -0.53 18.63 -20.24
N THR A 151 -1.63 19.30 -19.88
CA THR A 151 -2.86 19.34 -20.70
C THR A 151 -2.76 20.09 -22.03
N PRO A 152 -1.77 20.98 -22.31
CA PRO A 152 -1.68 21.62 -23.62
C PRO A 152 -1.24 20.69 -24.76
N TRP A 153 -0.67 19.50 -24.43
CA TRP A 153 -0.10 18.61 -25.46
C TRP A 153 -1.11 17.65 -26.11
N HIS A 154 -2.34 17.58 -25.62
CA HIS A 154 -3.39 16.75 -26.23
C HIS A 154 -4.05 17.38 -27.48
N GLY A 155 -3.68 18.60 -27.81
CA GLY A 155 -4.13 19.27 -29.04
C GLY A 155 -3.30 18.94 -30.30
N PHE A 156 -2.27 18.11 -30.19
CA PHE A 156 -1.34 17.82 -31.30
C PHE A 156 -1.40 16.41 -31.87
N ILE A 157 -2.36 15.58 -31.41
CA ILE A 157 -2.57 14.23 -31.96
C ILE A 157 -4.04 14.15 -32.40
N VAL A 158 -4.34 14.66 -33.57
CA VAL A 158 -5.45 14.28 -34.44
C VAL A 158 -4.82 13.89 -35.76
#